data_b0217bc62b72ec3f9f8c4d15845003ab
#
_entry.id   b0217bc62b72ec3f9f8c4d15845003ab
#
_cell.length_a   1.000
_cell.length_b   1.000
_cell.length_c   1.000
_cell.angle_alpha   90.00
_cell.angle_beta   90.00
_cell.angle_gamma   90.00
#
_symmetry.space_group_name_H-M   'P 1'
#
loop_
_entity.id
_entity.type
_entity.pdbx_description
1 polymer ?
#
loop_
_entity_poly.entity_id
_entity_poly.type
_entity_poly.pdbx_seq_one_letter_code
_entity_poly.pdbx_strand_id
1 'polypeptide(L)'
;MSCGLLQKRGQRFVGHSLFYEEQYQSYYERPNVERFDRGRYLAMAEWMKSALGNDFTPRSILDVGCGAGWAMEAMQPIYANATIAGVEPSIANAQKARLAGFEVASTRFGSGAAPSGSYDLIYSNNVLQHITDLPGFFHDLATHLAGRGRIAMILPDATEPSNEMLWCDHNFSFRPNDLAALAETARLRLHNWQPNPPDNSLRHKQMVVLTKADDSRTTFGFPEQAFSAAVLFERRSAYLSKWRELDSELTRRTAGHARVFNFGASMWSWLLAGYCPNYWSSVRACLVDGGTGQCIDKPVLSPPDIEFAETDCIVLGINPVSQKAVGMRFRDLLATIVTWSDLVLN
;
A
#
# COMPACT_ATOMS: atom_id res chain seq x y z
N MET A 1 1.61 6.98 -30.23
CA MET A 1 0.46 6.66 -29.37
C MET A 1 0.95 6.69 -27.94
N SER A 2 0.32 7.44 -27.03
CA SER A 2 0.65 7.37 -25.61
C SER A 2 0.08 6.05 -25.07
N CYS A 3 0.86 5.26 -24.34
CA CYS A 3 0.41 4.00 -23.76
C CYS A 3 -0.64 4.17 -22.66
N GLY A 4 -0.95 5.41 -22.25
CA GLY A 4 -1.92 5.73 -21.19
C GLY A 4 -1.45 5.43 -19.78
N LEU A 5 -0.32 4.77 -19.59
CA LEU A 5 0.25 4.47 -18.28
C LEU A 5 0.58 5.76 -17.53
N LEU A 6 0.10 5.89 -16.31
CA LEU A 6 0.39 7.02 -15.46
C LEU A 6 1.74 6.81 -14.78
N GLN A 7 2.69 7.67 -15.08
CA GLN A 7 4.04 7.65 -14.53
C GLN A 7 4.34 8.97 -13.84
N LYS A 8 4.98 8.94 -12.68
CA LYS A 8 5.53 10.15 -12.06
C LYS A 8 6.68 10.69 -12.90
N ARG A 9 6.61 12.00 -13.21
CA ARG A 9 7.73 12.74 -13.78
C ARG A 9 8.55 13.34 -12.64
N GLY A 10 9.85 13.15 -12.68
CA GLY A 10 10.77 13.72 -11.71
C GLY A 10 12.06 12.91 -11.65
N GLN A 11 12.95 13.32 -10.77
CA GLN A 11 14.14 12.52 -10.49
C GLN A 11 13.69 11.15 -9.96
N ARG A 12 14.17 10.09 -10.60
CA ARG A 12 14.07 8.75 -10.02
C ARG A 12 14.64 8.81 -8.62
N PHE A 13 13.97 8.18 -7.68
CA PHE A 13 14.49 8.04 -6.32
C PHE A 13 15.88 7.39 -6.39
N VAL A 14 16.90 8.22 -6.29
CA VAL A 14 18.30 7.77 -6.35
C VAL A 14 18.57 6.90 -5.13
N GLY A 15 19.06 5.68 -5.34
CA GLY A 15 19.25 4.72 -4.25
C GLY A 15 18.03 3.88 -3.88
N HIS A 16 16.97 3.92 -4.69
CA HIS A 16 15.77 3.09 -4.52
C HIS A 16 16.09 1.62 -4.20
N SER A 17 17.12 1.08 -4.83
CA SER A 17 17.61 -0.27 -4.59
C SER A 17 18.14 -0.48 -3.19
N LEU A 18 19.09 0.37 -2.79
CA LEU A 18 19.70 0.33 -1.46
C LEU A 18 18.68 0.60 -0.36
N PHE A 19 17.72 1.50 -0.62
CA PHE A 19 16.65 1.78 0.33
C PHE A 19 15.86 0.52 0.67
N TYR A 20 15.42 -0.25 -0.33
CA TYR A 20 14.66 -1.48 -0.07
C TYR A 20 15.51 -2.60 0.52
N GLU A 21 16.78 -2.69 0.16
CA GLU A 21 17.67 -3.74 0.66
C GLU A 21 18.12 -3.50 2.10
N GLU A 22 18.50 -2.27 2.43
CA GLU A 22 19.19 -1.94 3.69
C GLU A 22 18.36 -1.08 4.65
N GLN A 23 17.53 -0.17 4.14
CA GLN A 23 16.85 0.84 4.96
C GLN A 23 15.36 0.60 5.12
N TYR A 24 14.73 -0.14 4.21
CA TYR A 24 13.33 -0.46 4.31
C TYR A 24 13.09 -1.43 5.47
N GLN A 25 12.90 -0.84 6.63
CA GLN A 25 12.34 -1.55 7.76
C GLN A 25 10.83 -1.42 7.66
N SER A 26 10.18 -2.56 7.55
CA SER A 26 8.75 -2.58 7.43
C SER A 26 8.09 -1.81 8.58
N TYR A 27 6.93 -1.25 8.36
CA TYR A 27 6.01 -0.61 9.31
C TYR A 27 5.82 -1.32 10.67
N TYR A 28 6.33 -2.48 10.81
CA TYR A 28 5.95 -3.58 11.69
C TYR A 28 6.61 -3.55 13.07
N GLU A 29 7.42 -2.55 13.37
CA GLU A 29 8.08 -2.46 14.67
C GLU A 29 7.26 -1.68 15.72
N ARG A 30 5.98 -1.39 15.44
CA ARG A 30 5.14 -0.59 16.33
C ARG A 30 4.22 -1.45 17.19
N PRO A 31 4.08 -1.15 18.50
CA PRO A 31 3.08 -1.77 19.35
C PRO A 31 1.67 -1.63 18.73
N ASN A 32 0.89 -2.70 18.70
CA ASN A 32 -0.48 -2.78 18.15
C ASN A 32 -0.63 -2.78 16.61
N VAL A 33 0.40 -2.51 15.82
CA VAL A 33 0.32 -2.62 14.35
C VAL A 33 0.13 -4.07 13.93
N GLU A 34 0.79 -5.01 14.58
CA GLU A 34 0.73 -6.44 14.29
C GLU A 34 -0.71 -7.00 14.29
N ARG A 35 -1.52 -6.63 15.29
CA ARG A 35 -2.92 -7.11 15.37
C ARG A 35 -3.80 -6.56 14.25
N PHE A 36 -3.62 -5.29 13.90
CA PHE A 36 -4.37 -4.66 12.82
C PHE A 36 -3.96 -5.24 11.46
N ASP A 37 -2.67 -5.40 11.24
CA ASP A 37 -2.16 -5.91 9.97
C ASP A 37 -2.48 -7.40 9.79
N ARG A 38 -2.48 -8.23 10.81
CA ARG A 38 -2.94 -9.64 10.71
C ARG A 38 -4.37 -9.72 10.19
N GLY A 39 -5.30 -8.92 10.70
CA GLY A 39 -6.68 -8.86 10.20
C GLY A 39 -6.74 -8.46 8.73
N ARG A 40 -5.95 -7.49 8.32
CA ARG A 40 -5.86 -7.02 6.95
C ARG A 40 -5.30 -8.08 5.99
N TYR A 41 -4.27 -8.83 6.41
CA TYR A 41 -3.72 -9.91 5.59
C TYR A 41 -4.68 -11.10 5.47
N LEU A 42 -5.45 -11.40 6.51
CA LEU A 42 -6.52 -12.41 6.42
C LEU A 42 -7.60 -11.98 5.42
N ALA A 43 -8.10 -10.74 5.51
CA ALA A 43 -9.06 -10.20 4.56
C ALA A 43 -8.52 -10.21 3.11
N MET A 44 -7.23 -9.90 2.94
CA MET A 44 -6.54 -9.98 1.65
C MET A 44 -6.50 -11.41 1.11
N ALA A 45 -6.16 -12.37 1.95
CA ALA A 45 -6.04 -13.78 1.58
C ALA A 45 -7.41 -14.39 1.19
N GLU A 46 -8.47 -14.04 1.91
CA GLU A 46 -9.85 -14.42 1.58
C GLU A 46 -10.31 -13.79 0.26
N TRP A 47 -10.00 -12.52 0.05
CA TRP A 47 -10.29 -11.84 -1.21
C TRP A 47 -9.57 -12.50 -2.38
N MET A 48 -8.28 -12.84 -2.19
CA MET A 48 -7.49 -13.53 -3.20
C MET A 48 -8.07 -14.91 -3.53
N LYS A 49 -8.45 -15.69 -2.52
CA LYS A 49 -9.12 -16.98 -2.71
C LYS A 49 -10.38 -16.84 -3.55
N SER A 50 -11.22 -15.86 -3.24
CA SER A 50 -12.44 -15.56 -4.00
C SER A 50 -12.14 -15.19 -5.46
N ALA A 51 -11.13 -14.34 -5.70
CA ALA A 51 -10.74 -13.90 -7.03
C ALA A 51 -10.12 -15.01 -7.88
N LEU A 52 -9.37 -15.91 -7.23
CA LEU A 52 -8.79 -17.10 -7.87
C LEU A 52 -9.83 -18.18 -8.19
N GLY A 53 -10.96 -18.18 -7.52
CA GLY A 53 -12.01 -19.21 -7.66
C GLY A 53 -11.83 -20.36 -6.68
N ASN A 54 -12.94 -20.85 -6.17
CA ASN A 54 -12.97 -21.85 -5.09
C ASN A 54 -12.36 -23.22 -5.49
N ASP A 55 -12.36 -23.52 -6.78
CA ASP A 55 -11.80 -24.79 -7.30
C ASP A 55 -10.28 -24.74 -7.53
N PHE A 56 -9.67 -23.58 -7.35
CA PHE A 56 -8.23 -23.42 -7.52
C PHE A 56 -7.49 -23.86 -6.27
N THR A 57 -6.74 -24.95 -6.38
CA THR A 57 -6.00 -25.57 -5.27
C THR A 57 -4.51 -25.66 -5.61
N PRO A 58 -3.73 -24.57 -5.44
CA PRO A 58 -2.31 -24.59 -5.73
C PRO A 58 -1.56 -25.49 -4.74
N ARG A 59 -0.51 -26.16 -5.23
CA ARG A 59 0.42 -26.95 -4.41
C ARG A 59 1.73 -26.21 -4.14
N SER A 60 2.07 -25.27 -5.00
CA SER A 60 3.27 -24.44 -4.91
C SER A 60 2.89 -22.96 -5.06
N ILE A 61 3.30 -22.15 -4.08
CA ILE A 61 2.96 -20.73 -4.01
C ILE A 61 4.24 -19.92 -3.86
N LEU A 62 4.36 -18.83 -4.61
CA LEU A 62 5.43 -17.84 -4.48
C LEU A 62 4.84 -16.48 -4.10
N ASP A 63 5.31 -15.89 -3.00
CA ASP A 63 5.05 -14.51 -2.61
C ASP A 63 6.19 -13.61 -3.09
N VAL A 64 5.90 -12.73 -4.02
CA VAL A 64 6.87 -11.75 -4.54
C VAL A 64 6.77 -10.46 -3.76
N GLY A 65 7.83 -10.12 -3.02
CA GLY A 65 7.86 -9.02 -2.05
C GLY A 65 7.16 -9.39 -0.76
N CYS A 66 7.51 -10.55 -0.21
CA CYS A 66 6.80 -11.15 0.93
C CYS A 66 6.93 -10.38 2.26
N GLY A 67 7.82 -9.38 2.33
CA GLY A 67 8.07 -8.64 3.56
C GLY A 67 8.45 -9.56 4.72
N ALA A 68 7.85 -9.34 5.89
CA ALA A 68 8.06 -10.16 7.08
C ALA A 68 7.28 -11.50 7.08
N GLY A 69 6.61 -11.86 5.97
CA GLY A 69 5.93 -13.14 5.82
C GLY A 69 4.46 -13.17 6.25
N TRP A 70 3.87 -12.07 6.66
CA TRP A 70 2.49 -12.05 7.19
C TRP A 70 1.41 -12.43 6.19
N ALA A 71 1.63 -12.11 4.90
CA ALA A 71 0.75 -12.59 3.84
C ALA A 71 0.86 -14.12 3.69
N MET A 72 2.07 -14.66 3.79
CA MET A 72 2.31 -16.10 3.74
C MET A 72 1.65 -16.82 4.91
N GLU A 73 1.75 -16.27 6.14
CA GLU A 73 1.03 -16.78 7.33
C GLU A 73 -0.49 -16.80 7.11
N ALA A 74 -1.06 -15.75 6.49
CA ALA A 74 -2.49 -15.68 6.21
C ALA A 74 -2.95 -16.65 5.12
N MET A 75 -2.09 -16.94 4.14
CA MET A 75 -2.37 -17.88 3.05
C MET A 75 -2.25 -19.36 3.48
N GLN A 76 -1.42 -19.65 4.47
CA GLN A 76 -1.15 -21.03 4.90
C GLN A 76 -2.39 -21.82 5.32
N PRO A 77 -3.32 -21.30 6.14
CA PRO A 77 -4.54 -22.04 6.50
C PRO A 77 -5.52 -22.19 5.33
N ILE A 78 -5.48 -21.27 4.36
CA ILE A 78 -6.34 -21.31 3.17
C ILE A 78 -5.88 -22.40 2.19
N TYR A 79 -4.57 -22.58 2.05
CA TYR A 79 -3.92 -23.56 1.17
C TYR A 79 -3.01 -24.47 1.96
N ALA A 80 -3.59 -25.18 2.93
CA ALA A 80 -2.86 -25.99 3.92
C ALA A 80 -1.94 -27.08 3.32
N ASN A 81 -2.22 -27.52 2.09
CA ASN A 81 -1.43 -28.55 1.36
C ASN A 81 -0.39 -27.93 0.40
N ALA A 82 -0.26 -26.60 0.38
CA ALA A 82 0.70 -25.92 -0.48
C ALA A 82 2.01 -25.65 0.26
N THR A 83 3.10 -25.74 -0.47
CA THR A 83 4.38 -25.13 -0.05
C THR A 83 4.35 -23.66 -0.44
N ILE A 84 4.74 -22.77 0.49
CA ILE A 84 4.78 -21.33 0.25
C ILE A 84 6.22 -20.86 0.41
N ALA A 85 6.78 -20.29 -0.64
CA ALA A 85 8.09 -19.65 -0.65
C ALA A 85 7.95 -18.15 -0.90
N GLY A 86 8.96 -17.37 -0.54
CA GLY A 86 8.97 -15.92 -0.71
C GLY A 86 10.23 -15.38 -1.34
N VAL A 87 10.11 -14.18 -1.93
CA VAL A 87 11.24 -13.36 -2.38
C VAL A 87 11.07 -11.98 -1.75
N GLU A 88 12.10 -11.49 -1.06
CA GLU A 88 12.08 -10.19 -0.38
C GLU A 88 13.47 -9.54 -0.44
N PRO A 89 13.60 -8.32 -1.02
CA PRO A 89 14.89 -7.64 -1.09
C PRO A 89 15.42 -7.15 0.27
N SER A 90 14.55 -6.79 1.21
CA SER A 90 14.96 -6.37 2.54
C SER A 90 15.51 -7.54 3.35
N ILE A 91 16.80 -7.48 3.69
CA ILE A 91 17.48 -8.53 4.46
C ILE A 91 16.78 -8.75 5.82
N ALA A 92 16.42 -7.67 6.49
CA ALA A 92 15.76 -7.72 7.80
C ALA A 92 14.38 -8.37 7.73
N ASN A 93 13.57 -8.02 6.71
CA ASN A 93 12.25 -8.60 6.53
C ASN A 93 12.33 -10.07 6.10
N ALA A 94 13.20 -10.40 5.15
CA ALA A 94 13.43 -11.79 4.74
C ALA A 94 13.86 -12.67 5.92
N GLN A 95 14.67 -12.13 6.85
CA GLN A 95 15.04 -12.85 8.06
C GLN A 95 13.86 -13.08 8.99
N LYS A 96 12.97 -12.08 9.17
CA LYS A 96 11.73 -12.24 9.97
C LYS A 96 10.85 -13.34 9.40
N ALA A 97 10.65 -13.36 8.07
CA ALA A 97 9.86 -14.39 7.41
C ALA A 97 10.47 -15.80 7.53
N ARG A 98 11.81 -15.91 7.48
CA ARG A 98 12.51 -17.19 7.75
C ARG A 98 12.33 -17.66 9.19
N LEU A 99 12.37 -16.74 10.16
CA LEU A 99 12.12 -17.06 11.57
C LEU A 99 10.66 -17.52 11.80
N ALA A 100 9.71 -17.07 10.98
CA ALA A 100 8.35 -17.57 10.95
C ALA A 100 8.20 -18.95 10.28
N GLY A 101 9.29 -19.53 9.75
CA GLY A 101 9.32 -20.89 9.19
C GLY A 101 9.19 -20.96 7.67
N PHE A 102 9.26 -19.84 6.96
CA PHE A 102 9.14 -19.83 5.50
C PHE A 102 10.50 -19.91 4.79
N GLU A 103 10.52 -20.50 3.62
CA GLU A 103 11.65 -20.41 2.69
C GLU A 103 11.59 -19.07 1.97
N VAL A 104 12.61 -18.22 2.15
CA VAL A 104 12.64 -16.86 1.55
C VAL A 104 14.01 -16.58 0.95
N ALA A 105 14.03 -16.24 -0.34
CA ALA A 105 15.21 -15.70 -0.99
C ALA A 105 15.34 -14.20 -0.70
N SER A 106 16.48 -13.78 -0.10
CA SER A 106 16.78 -12.37 0.14
C SER A 106 17.37 -11.74 -1.11
N THR A 107 16.51 -11.43 -2.06
CA THR A 107 16.90 -10.88 -3.37
C THR A 107 15.73 -10.18 -4.03
N ARG A 108 15.99 -9.50 -5.15
CA ARG A 108 14.94 -8.98 -6.02
C ARG A 108 14.39 -10.06 -6.91
N PHE A 109 13.09 -10.08 -7.08
CA PHE A 109 12.48 -10.91 -8.12
C PHE A 109 12.97 -10.43 -9.50
N GLY A 110 13.35 -11.36 -10.35
CA GLY A 110 13.90 -11.05 -11.67
C GLY A 110 15.42 -10.86 -11.74
N SER A 111 16.12 -11.01 -10.62
CA SER A 111 17.59 -10.91 -10.59
C SER A 111 18.34 -12.23 -10.92
N GLY A 112 17.61 -13.26 -11.29
CA GLY A 112 18.17 -14.61 -11.51
C GLY A 112 18.44 -15.41 -10.23
N ALA A 113 18.25 -14.80 -9.07
CA ALA A 113 18.43 -15.42 -7.75
C ALA A 113 17.09 -15.74 -7.05
N ALA A 114 15.98 -15.63 -7.75
CA ALA A 114 14.67 -16.09 -7.27
C ALA A 114 14.69 -17.62 -7.07
N PRO A 115 13.89 -18.17 -6.13
CA PRO A 115 13.78 -19.62 -5.98
C PRO A 115 13.49 -20.26 -7.33
N SER A 116 14.31 -21.24 -7.70
CA SER A 116 14.12 -21.99 -8.94
C SER A 116 12.85 -22.81 -8.85
N GLY A 117 12.04 -22.80 -9.89
CA GLY A 117 10.83 -23.62 -9.93
C GLY A 117 9.73 -23.03 -10.78
N SER A 118 8.64 -23.79 -10.83
CA SER A 118 7.40 -23.39 -11.46
C SER A 118 6.30 -23.44 -10.40
N TYR A 119 5.55 -22.35 -10.25
CA TYR A 119 4.57 -22.17 -9.18
C TYR A 119 3.13 -22.21 -9.72
N ASP A 120 2.25 -22.89 -8.99
CA ASP A 120 0.81 -22.89 -9.32
C ASP A 120 0.18 -21.54 -9.04
N LEU A 121 0.65 -20.84 -7.98
CA LEU A 121 0.24 -19.48 -7.66
C LEU A 121 1.48 -18.60 -7.44
N ILE A 122 1.56 -17.50 -8.14
CA ILE A 122 2.45 -16.39 -7.82
C ILE A 122 1.59 -15.23 -7.38
N TYR A 123 1.89 -14.64 -6.22
CA TYR A 123 1.17 -13.43 -5.83
C TYR A 123 2.11 -12.32 -5.37
N SER A 124 1.62 -11.10 -5.44
CA SER A 124 2.31 -9.93 -4.90
C SER A 124 1.32 -8.94 -4.31
N ASN A 125 1.71 -8.27 -3.23
CA ASN A 125 0.90 -7.25 -2.57
C ASN A 125 1.69 -5.95 -2.42
N ASN A 126 1.28 -4.88 -3.11
CA ASN A 126 1.94 -3.58 -3.09
C ASN A 126 3.42 -3.62 -3.54
N VAL A 127 3.71 -4.33 -4.62
CA VAL A 127 5.06 -4.45 -5.19
C VAL A 127 5.19 -3.74 -6.53
N LEU A 128 4.23 -3.96 -7.44
CA LEU A 128 4.36 -3.57 -8.83
C LEU A 128 4.60 -2.07 -9.04
N GLN A 129 4.01 -1.21 -8.19
CA GLN A 129 4.19 0.24 -8.27
C GLN A 129 5.63 0.71 -8.01
N HIS A 130 6.45 -0.14 -7.41
CA HIS A 130 7.87 0.13 -7.11
C HIS A 130 8.82 -0.41 -8.18
N ILE A 131 8.34 -1.27 -9.09
CA ILE A 131 9.16 -1.90 -10.12
C ILE A 131 9.51 -0.90 -11.20
N THR A 132 10.79 -0.82 -11.57
CA THR A 132 11.28 0.10 -12.62
C THR A 132 11.33 -0.55 -13.99
N ASP A 133 11.62 -1.85 -14.07
CA ASP A 133 11.59 -2.66 -15.29
C ASP A 133 10.34 -3.53 -15.33
N LEU A 134 9.23 -2.94 -15.77
CA LEU A 134 7.95 -3.63 -15.86
C LEU A 134 7.96 -4.80 -16.87
N PRO A 135 8.50 -4.65 -18.11
CA PRO A 135 8.54 -5.76 -19.04
C PRO A 135 9.33 -6.96 -18.51
N GLY A 136 10.51 -6.72 -17.94
CA GLY A 136 11.32 -7.76 -17.31
C GLY A 136 10.59 -8.47 -16.17
N PHE A 137 9.94 -7.71 -15.30
CA PHE A 137 9.15 -8.27 -14.20
C PHE A 137 8.02 -9.19 -14.67
N PHE A 138 7.25 -8.79 -15.69
CA PHE A 138 6.17 -9.61 -16.24
C PHE A 138 6.71 -10.85 -16.97
N HIS A 139 7.86 -10.74 -17.65
CA HIS A 139 8.53 -11.87 -18.26
C HIS A 139 8.96 -12.92 -17.22
N ASP A 140 9.51 -12.47 -16.11
CA ASP A 140 9.93 -13.36 -15.03
C ASP A 140 8.74 -14.03 -14.33
N LEU A 141 7.63 -13.29 -14.12
CA LEU A 141 6.37 -13.87 -13.66
C LEU A 141 5.91 -15.01 -14.58
N ALA A 142 5.93 -14.79 -15.91
CA ALA A 142 5.52 -15.79 -16.89
C ALA A 142 6.45 -17.02 -16.90
N THR A 143 7.75 -16.82 -16.69
CA THR A 143 8.75 -17.89 -16.66
C THR A 143 8.56 -18.81 -15.46
N HIS A 144 8.26 -18.24 -14.29
CA HIS A 144 8.06 -19.00 -13.06
C HIS A 144 6.63 -19.52 -12.87
N LEU A 145 5.69 -19.18 -13.73
CA LEU A 145 4.32 -19.64 -13.65
C LEU A 145 4.18 -21.06 -14.24
N ALA A 146 3.52 -21.95 -13.51
CA ALA A 146 3.13 -23.27 -14.02
C ALA A 146 2.13 -23.16 -15.19
N GLY A 147 2.02 -24.19 -16.02
CA GLY A 147 1.19 -24.15 -17.23
C GLY A 147 -0.27 -23.80 -16.98
N ARG A 148 -0.84 -24.26 -15.84
CA ARG A 148 -2.21 -23.91 -15.39
C ARG A 148 -2.22 -23.00 -14.19
N GLY A 149 -1.09 -22.38 -13.87
CA GLY A 149 -0.92 -21.48 -12.74
C GLY A 149 -1.67 -20.17 -12.91
N ARG A 150 -1.76 -19.43 -11.82
CA ARG A 150 -2.35 -18.08 -11.75
C ARG A 150 -1.39 -17.11 -11.08
N ILE A 151 -1.42 -15.87 -11.54
CA ILE A 151 -0.73 -14.76 -10.89
C ILE A 151 -1.79 -13.87 -10.29
N ALA A 152 -1.69 -13.54 -9.00
CA ALA A 152 -2.58 -12.59 -8.34
C ALA A 152 -1.79 -11.38 -7.86
N MET A 153 -2.13 -10.18 -8.31
CA MET A 153 -1.48 -8.95 -7.87
C MET A 153 -2.49 -8.03 -7.21
N ILE A 154 -2.17 -7.59 -5.98
CA ILE A 154 -2.90 -6.57 -5.26
C ILE A 154 -2.06 -5.29 -5.26
N LEU A 155 -2.62 -4.21 -5.76
CA LEU A 155 -1.92 -2.94 -5.93
C LEU A 155 -2.90 -1.77 -5.82
N PRO A 156 -2.40 -0.52 -5.67
CA PRO A 156 -3.25 0.67 -5.70
C PRO A 156 -4.08 0.74 -6.98
N ASP A 157 -5.34 1.15 -6.84
CA ASP A 157 -6.23 1.36 -7.97
C ASP A 157 -6.08 2.80 -8.50
N ALA A 158 -5.54 2.95 -9.70
CA ALA A 158 -5.36 4.26 -10.32
C ALA A 158 -6.66 4.90 -10.81
N THR A 159 -7.78 4.17 -10.83
CA THR A 159 -9.09 4.68 -11.26
C THR A 159 -9.68 5.64 -10.22
N GLU A 160 -9.24 5.53 -8.97
CA GLU A 160 -9.61 6.42 -7.88
C GLU A 160 -8.38 7.12 -7.29
N PRO A 161 -8.38 8.45 -7.17
CA PRO A 161 -7.30 9.17 -6.52
C PRO A 161 -7.17 8.77 -5.06
N SER A 162 -5.95 8.52 -4.64
CA SER A 162 -5.65 8.17 -3.25
C SER A 162 -4.26 8.65 -2.83
N ASN A 163 -3.92 8.42 -1.57
CA ASN A 163 -2.61 8.76 -1.05
C ASN A 163 -1.45 8.04 -1.75
N GLU A 164 -1.71 7.02 -2.56
CA GLU A 164 -0.69 6.36 -3.39
C GLU A 164 0.05 7.34 -4.31
N MET A 165 -0.65 8.41 -4.72
CA MET A 165 -0.09 9.45 -5.58
C MET A 165 0.97 10.31 -4.88
N LEU A 166 1.01 10.30 -3.57
CA LEU A 166 1.87 11.15 -2.74
C LEU A 166 3.21 10.48 -2.38
N TRP A 167 3.32 9.17 -2.58
CA TRP A 167 4.54 8.43 -2.28
C TRP A 167 5.58 8.58 -3.38
N CYS A 168 6.79 9.02 -3.01
CA CYS A 168 7.86 9.27 -3.98
C CYS A 168 8.37 7.99 -4.66
N ASP A 169 8.25 6.84 -4.01
CA ASP A 169 8.68 5.53 -4.47
C ASP A 169 7.63 4.77 -5.30
N HIS A 170 6.40 5.28 -5.40
CA HIS A 170 5.41 4.79 -6.35
C HIS A 170 5.70 5.36 -7.74
N ASN A 171 6.44 4.61 -8.55
CA ASN A 171 6.86 5.05 -9.88
C ASN A 171 5.69 5.13 -10.87
N PHE A 172 4.72 4.23 -10.73
CA PHE A 172 3.59 4.06 -11.63
C PHE A 172 2.28 3.93 -10.87
N SER A 173 1.20 4.34 -11.53
CA SER A 173 -0.18 4.05 -11.13
C SER A 173 -0.88 3.30 -12.26
N PHE A 174 -1.49 2.18 -11.96
CA PHE A 174 -2.00 1.24 -12.96
C PHE A 174 -3.52 1.24 -13.01
N ARG A 175 -4.05 1.36 -14.22
CA ARG A 175 -5.42 0.99 -14.57
C ARG A 175 -5.45 -0.49 -14.97
N PRO A 176 -6.62 -1.15 -14.97
CA PRO A 176 -6.72 -2.53 -15.43
C PRO A 176 -6.25 -2.73 -16.87
N ASN A 177 -6.51 -1.76 -17.76
CA ASN A 177 -6.05 -1.82 -19.16
C ASN A 177 -4.53 -1.75 -19.29
N ASP A 178 -3.85 -0.99 -18.40
CA ASP A 178 -2.39 -0.92 -18.39
C ASP A 178 -1.80 -2.26 -17.98
N LEU A 179 -2.42 -2.93 -17.00
CA LEU A 179 -2.01 -4.26 -16.53
C LEU A 179 -2.25 -5.34 -17.58
N ALA A 180 -3.37 -5.27 -18.30
CA ALA A 180 -3.66 -6.19 -19.40
C ALA A 180 -2.60 -6.04 -20.52
N ALA A 181 -2.31 -4.79 -20.92
CA ALA A 181 -1.30 -4.52 -21.97
C ALA A 181 0.11 -4.98 -21.56
N LEU A 182 0.50 -4.78 -20.31
CA LEU A 182 1.78 -5.29 -19.78
C LEU A 182 1.82 -6.81 -19.76
N ALA A 183 0.73 -7.47 -19.33
CA ALA A 183 0.63 -8.92 -19.30
C ALA A 183 0.81 -9.54 -20.70
N GLU A 184 0.20 -8.93 -21.73
CA GLU A 184 0.32 -9.37 -23.12
C GLU A 184 1.77 -9.38 -23.61
N THR A 185 2.63 -8.44 -23.19
CA THR A 185 4.05 -8.41 -23.57
C THR A 185 4.80 -9.65 -23.11
N ALA A 186 4.33 -10.33 -22.07
CA ALA A 186 4.90 -11.56 -21.51
C ALA A 186 4.09 -12.82 -21.85
N ARG A 187 3.18 -12.76 -22.83
CA ARG A 187 2.25 -13.84 -23.15
C ARG A 187 1.41 -14.30 -21.95
N LEU A 188 1.08 -13.35 -21.09
CA LEU A 188 0.07 -13.50 -20.05
C LEU A 188 -1.19 -12.77 -20.52
N ARG A 189 -2.30 -13.10 -19.88
CA ARG A 189 -3.58 -12.40 -20.11
C ARG A 189 -4.29 -12.17 -18.81
N LEU A 190 -5.09 -11.11 -18.78
CA LEU A 190 -5.96 -10.84 -17.67
C LEU A 190 -7.12 -11.86 -17.65
N HIS A 191 -7.23 -12.57 -16.54
CA HIS A 191 -8.27 -13.56 -16.28
C HIS A 191 -9.42 -13.00 -15.44
N ASN A 192 -9.08 -12.17 -14.44
CA ASN A 192 -10.05 -11.56 -13.54
C ASN A 192 -9.52 -10.21 -13.04
N TRP A 193 -10.44 -9.29 -12.76
CA TRP A 193 -10.14 -8.00 -12.15
C TRP A 193 -11.23 -7.64 -11.14
N GLN A 194 -10.82 -7.25 -9.93
CA GLN A 194 -11.71 -6.85 -8.86
C GLN A 194 -11.24 -5.51 -8.28
N PRO A 195 -11.97 -4.41 -8.56
CA PRO A 195 -11.60 -3.06 -8.12
C PRO A 195 -12.03 -2.76 -6.67
N ASN A 196 -13.00 -3.50 -6.14
CA ASN A 196 -13.63 -3.21 -4.86
C ASN A 196 -13.29 -4.30 -3.86
N PRO A 197 -12.30 -4.09 -2.98
CA PRO A 197 -12.02 -5.06 -1.93
C PRO A 197 -13.20 -5.18 -0.96
N PRO A 198 -13.47 -6.38 -0.42
CA PRO A 198 -14.58 -6.61 0.50
C PRO A 198 -14.36 -5.96 1.87
N ASP A 199 -13.14 -5.57 2.19
CA ASP A 199 -12.76 -4.99 3.48
C ASP A 199 -12.24 -3.55 3.32
N ASN A 200 -12.72 -2.65 4.18
CA ASN A 200 -12.32 -1.24 4.18
C ASN A 200 -10.82 -1.03 4.45
N SER A 201 -10.13 -1.97 5.09
CA SER A 201 -8.68 -1.91 5.31
C SER A 201 -7.88 -2.02 4.00
N LEU A 202 -8.50 -2.56 2.95
CA LEU A 202 -7.95 -2.71 1.60
C LEU A 202 -8.47 -1.64 0.63
N ARG A 203 -9.18 -0.64 1.11
CA ARG A 203 -9.74 0.44 0.28
C ARG A 203 -8.68 1.04 -0.65
N HIS A 204 -9.10 1.45 -1.85
CA HIS A 204 -8.24 1.96 -2.93
C HIS A 204 -7.23 0.95 -3.48
N LYS A 205 -7.51 -0.34 -3.30
CA LYS A 205 -6.77 -1.42 -3.95
C LYS A 205 -7.61 -2.07 -5.04
N GLN A 206 -6.91 -2.60 -6.01
CA GLN A 206 -7.47 -3.51 -7.00
C GLN A 206 -6.72 -4.83 -6.94
N MET A 207 -7.39 -5.89 -7.36
CA MET A 207 -6.77 -7.19 -7.58
C MET A 207 -6.90 -7.59 -9.03
N VAL A 208 -5.80 -8.03 -9.62
CA VAL A 208 -5.79 -8.64 -10.95
C VAL A 208 -5.33 -10.07 -10.85
N VAL A 209 -5.97 -10.95 -11.62
CA VAL A 209 -5.55 -12.33 -11.80
C VAL A 209 -5.13 -12.53 -13.25
N LEU A 210 -3.90 -13.00 -13.46
CA LEU A 210 -3.36 -13.30 -14.78
C LEU A 210 -3.16 -14.80 -14.93
N THR A 211 -3.24 -15.28 -16.18
CA THR A 211 -2.93 -16.65 -16.59
C THR A 211 -2.04 -16.63 -17.83
N LYS A 212 -1.41 -17.75 -18.18
CA LYS A 212 -0.76 -17.87 -19.50
C LYS A 212 -1.80 -17.71 -20.60
N ALA A 213 -1.43 -16.98 -21.65
CA ALA A 213 -2.26 -16.87 -22.84
C ALA A 213 -2.28 -18.25 -23.54
N ASP A 214 -3.47 -18.82 -23.71
CA ASP A 214 -3.73 -19.93 -24.61
C ASP A 214 -4.72 -19.44 -25.70
N ASP A 215 -4.66 -20.01 -26.89
CA ASP A 215 -5.40 -19.53 -28.05
C ASP A 215 -6.95 -19.68 -27.93
N SER A 216 -7.46 -20.19 -26.81
CA SER A 216 -8.83 -20.71 -26.74
C SER A 216 -9.81 -19.92 -25.87
N ARG A 217 -9.43 -18.81 -25.20
CA ARG A 217 -10.30 -18.16 -24.19
C ARG A 217 -10.53 -16.67 -24.44
N THR A 218 -11.76 -16.23 -24.18
CA THR A 218 -12.23 -14.86 -24.28
C THR A 218 -11.39 -13.87 -23.46
N THR A 219 -11.05 -12.76 -24.09
CA THR A 219 -10.46 -11.58 -23.42
C THR A 219 -11.48 -10.96 -22.46
N PHE A 220 -11.02 -10.58 -21.28
CA PHE A 220 -11.84 -9.83 -20.32
C PHE A 220 -12.10 -8.43 -20.90
N GLY A 221 -13.37 -8.09 -21.12
CA GLY A 221 -13.76 -6.76 -21.61
C GLY A 221 -13.90 -5.76 -20.46
N PHE A 222 -13.22 -4.61 -20.58
CA PHE A 222 -13.36 -3.51 -19.64
C PHE A 222 -14.36 -2.47 -20.15
N PRO A 223 -15.06 -1.76 -19.26
CA PRO A 223 -15.81 -0.56 -19.65
C PRO A 223 -14.84 0.56 -20.04
N GLU A 224 -14.55 0.68 -21.30
CA GLU A 224 -13.54 1.61 -21.86
C GLU A 224 -13.74 3.08 -21.47
N GLN A 225 -14.99 3.52 -21.35
CA GLN A 225 -15.32 4.92 -21.06
C GLN A 225 -15.04 5.35 -19.61
N ALA A 226 -15.11 4.42 -18.64
CA ALA A 226 -14.91 4.73 -17.22
C ALA A 226 -13.46 5.10 -16.87
N PHE A 227 -12.51 4.74 -17.74
CA PHE A 227 -11.07 4.90 -17.50
C PHE A 227 -10.39 5.81 -18.53
N SER A 228 -11.11 6.76 -19.11
CA SER A 228 -10.50 7.69 -20.05
C SER A 228 -9.40 8.52 -19.36
N ALA A 229 -8.30 8.76 -20.08
CA ALA A 229 -7.17 9.53 -19.55
C ALA A 229 -7.58 10.93 -19.09
N ALA A 230 -8.54 11.57 -19.76
CA ALA A 230 -9.05 12.89 -19.42
C ALA A 230 -9.78 12.89 -18.06
N VAL A 231 -10.72 11.96 -17.84
CA VAL A 231 -11.46 11.85 -16.58
C VAL A 231 -10.52 11.56 -15.41
N LEU A 232 -9.55 10.66 -15.62
CA LEU A 232 -8.56 10.37 -14.58
C LEU A 232 -7.66 11.56 -14.29
N PHE A 233 -7.25 12.31 -15.31
CA PHE A 233 -6.45 13.52 -15.14
C PHE A 233 -7.18 14.57 -14.30
N GLU A 234 -8.46 14.83 -14.59
CA GLU A 234 -9.28 15.77 -13.84
C GLU A 234 -9.42 15.38 -12.37
N ARG A 235 -9.79 14.11 -12.10
CA ARG A 235 -9.94 13.59 -10.73
C ARG A 235 -8.63 13.67 -9.95
N ARG A 236 -7.52 13.28 -10.58
CA ARG A 236 -6.19 13.28 -9.96
C ARG A 236 -5.70 14.69 -9.70
N SER A 237 -5.93 15.62 -10.65
CA SER A 237 -5.60 17.03 -10.47
C SER A 237 -6.39 17.66 -9.34
N ALA A 238 -7.68 17.37 -9.23
CA ALA A 238 -8.53 17.84 -8.13
C ALA A 238 -8.02 17.32 -6.77
N TYR A 239 -7.68 16.03 -6.69
CA TYR A 239 -7.12 15.45 -5.46
C TYR A 239 -5.80 16.11 -5.05
N LEU A 240 -4.87 16.32 -6.00
CA LEU A 240 -3.59 16.98 -5.71
C LEU A 240 -3.75 18.45 -5.34
N SER A 241 -4.75 19.15 -5.91
CA SER A 241 -5.04 20.54 -5.53
C SER A 241 -5.46 20.65 -4.07
N LYS A 242 -6.28 19.73 -3.58
CA LYS A 242 -6.65 19.66 -2.16
C LYS A 242 -5.42 19.53 -1.24
N TRP A 243 -4.46 18.71 -1.62
CA TRP A 243 -3.21 18.56 -0.86
C TRP A 243 -2.33 19.81 -0.87
N ARG A 244 -2.36 20.60 -1.97
CA ARG A 244 -1.66 21.91 -2.01
C ARG A 244 -2.25 22.92 -1.05
N GLU A 245 -3.57 22.88 -0.83
CA GLU A 245 -4.30 23.80 0.04
C GLU A 245 -4.26 23.36 1.51
N LEU A 246 -3.98 22.07 1.75
CA LEU A 246 -4.07 21.48 3.08
C LEU A 246 -3.12 22.12 4.09
N ASP A 247 -1.90 22.49 3.70
CA ASP A 247 -0.94 23.12 4.60
C ASP A 247 -1.44 24.50 5.11
N SER A 248 -1.91 25.34 4.20
CA SER A 248 -2.44 26.65 4.57
C SER A 248 -3.70 26.53 5.44
N GLU A 249 -4.56 25.59 5.14
CA GLU A 249 -5.80 25.37 5.89
C GLU A 249 -5.54 24.77 7.28
N LEU A 250 -4.64 23.81 7.42
CA LEU A 250 -4.23 23.30 8.73
C LEU A 250 -3.53 24.38 9.55
N THR A 251 -2.64 25.16 8.95
CA THR A 251 -2.00 26.30 9.61
C THR A 251 -3.04 27.29 10.12
N ARG A 252 -4.06 27.62 9.32
CA ARG A 252 -5.16 28.49 9.72
C ARG A 252 -6.01 27.91 10.86
N ARG A 253 -6.36 26.62 10.79
CA ARG A 253 -7.16 25.93 11.83
C ARG A 253 -6.42 25.81 13.16
N THR A 254 -5.09 25.79 13.13
CA THR A 254 -4.26 25.67 14.34
C THR A 254 -3.74 27.00 14.86
N ALA A 255 -3.94 28.09 14.12
CA ALA A 255 -3.52 29.43 14.52
C ALA A 255 -4.16 29.88 15.85
N GLY A 256 -3.36 30.52 16.71
CA GLY A 256 -3.81 31.01 17.99
C GLY A 256 -3.82 30.01 19.14
N HIS A 257 -3.59 28.75 18.88
CA HIS A 257 -3.42 27.75 19.93
C HIS A 257 -2.00 27.79 20.54
N ALA A 258 -1.90 27.60 21.84
CA ALA A 258 -0.63 27.68 22.58
C ALA A 258 0.27 26.45 22.29
N ARG A 259 -0.35 25.25 22.18
CA ARG A 259 0.35 24.02 21.84
C ARG A 259 -0.45 23.27 20.77
N VAL A 260 0.22 22.84 19.72
CA VAL A 260 -0.35 22.03 18.66
C VAL A 260 0.23 20.62 18.73
N PHE A 261 -0.62 19.63 18.77
CA PHE A 261 -0.26 18.21 18.77
C PHE A 261 -0.78 17.53 17.51
N ASN A 262 -0.08 16.49 17.04
CA ASN A 262 -0.53 15.65 15.95
C ASN A 262 -0.86 14.25 16.49
N PHE A 263 -2.13 13.85 16.51
CA PHE A 263 -2.50 12.50 16.92
C PHE A 263 -2.25 11.52 15.78
N GLY A 264 -1.30 10.62 16.00
CA GLY A 264 -0.75 9.66 15.05
C GLY A 264 0.75 9.86 14.87
N ALA A 265 1.45 8.77 14.58
CA ALA A 265 2.88 8.76 14.28
C ALA A 265 3.18 7.75 13.17
N SER A 266 2.35 7.73 12.12
CA SER A 266 2.40 6.76 11.05
C SER A 266 2.42 7.44 9.67
N MET A 267 2.17 6.67 8.65
CA MET A 267 2.11 7.08 7.26
C MET A 267 1.42 8.44 7.02
N TRP A 268 0.26 8.68 7.64
CA TRP A 268 -0.47 9.92 7.47
C TRP A 268 0.26 11.12 8.10
N SER A 269 0.91 10.91 9.26
CA SER A 269 1.75 11.94 9.87
C SER A 269 2.97 12.25 9.00
N TRP A 270 3.54 11.26 8.32
CA TRP A 270 4.64 11.48 7.38
C TRP A 270 4.21 12.26 6.15
N LEU A 271 3.01 11.98 5.62
CA LEU A 271 2.45 12.76 4.53
C LEU A 271 2.18 14.21 4.96
N LEU A 272 1.63 14.43 6.16
CA LEU A 272 1.43 15.78 6.68
C LEU A 272 2.78 16.51 6.87
N ALA A 273 3.79 15.86 7.40
CA ALA A 273 5.12 16.46 7.53
C ALA A 273 5.74 16.84 6.17
N GLY A 274 5.57 15.98 5.17
CA GLY A 274 6.12 16.23 3.83
C GLY A 274 5.36 17.26 3.00
N TYR A 275 4.04 17.28 3.09
CA TYR A 275 3.17 18.13 2.27
C TYR A 275 2.60 19.35 3.00
N CYS A 276 2.68 19.40 4.33
CA CYS A 276 2.17 20.50 5.17
C CYS A 276 3.29 21.03 6.10
N PRO A 277 4.39 21.57 5.56
CA PRO A 277 5.56 21.95 6.34
C PRO A 277 5.28 23.09 7.32
N ASN A 278 4.40 24.07 6.99
CA ASN A 278 4.07 25.16 7.89
C ASN A 278 3.27 24.67 9.10
N TYR A 279 2.24 23.83 8.85
CA TYR A 279 1.54 23.14 9.91
C TYR A 279 2.50 22.28 10.75
N TRP A 280 3.33 21.45 10.12
CA TRP A 280 4.22 20.53 10.82
C TRP A 280 5.25 21.25 11.70
N SER A 281 5.71 22.43 11.28
CA SER A 281 6.63 23.25 12.07
C SER A 281 6.00 23.69 13.41
N SER A 282 4.68 23.89 13.46
CA SER A 282 3.94 24.25 14.68
C SER A 282 3.68 23.05 15.61
N VAL A 283 3.80 21.82 15.12
CA VAL A 283 3.55 20.62 15.92
C VAL A 283 4.62 20.46 17.00
N ARG A 284 4.19 20.39 18.25
CA ARG A 284 5.06 20.19 19.41
C ARG A 284 5.45 18.72 19.60
N ALA A 285 4.50 17.83 19.43
CA ALA A 285 4.70 16.38 19.60
C ALA A 285 3.64 15.59 18.81
N CYS A 286 3.98 14.35 18.49
CA CYS A 286 3.01 13.36 18.02
C CYS A 286 2.43 12.60 19.21
N LEU A 287 1.13 12.29 19.15
CA LEU A 287 0.42 11.57 20.20
C LEU A 287 0.09 10.16 19.72
N VAL A 288 0.42 9.15 20.53
CA VAL A 288 0.08 7.75 20.26
C VAL A 288 -0.25 7.05 21.57
N ASP A 289 -1.29 6.25 21.62
CA ASP A 289 -1.67 5.50 22.81
C ASP A 289 -0.50 4.60 23.27
N GLY A 290 0.04 4.84 24.47
CA GLY A 290 1.20 4.14 25.02
C GLY A 290 2.49 4.33 24.22
N GLY A 291 2.54 5.31 23.32
CA GLY A 291 3.68 5.54 22.44
C GLY A 291 4.84 6.27 23.11
N THR A 292 6.04 5.93 22.66
CA THR A 292 7.30 6.60 23.01
C THR A 292 8.19 6.69 21.77
N GLY A 293 9.24 7.51 21.83
CA GLY A 293 10.21 7.62 20.74
C GLY A 293 10.03 8.87 19.90
N GLN A 294 10.24 8.77 18.59
CA GLN A 294 10.18 9.90 17.65
C GLN A 294 9.36 9.55 16.41
N CYS A 295 8.66 10.56 15.87
CA CYS A 295 8.05 10.54 14.55
C CYS A 295 8.68 11.68 13.73
N ILE A 296 9.58 11.34 12.83
CA ILE A 296 10.42 12.29 12.08
C ILE A 296 11.25 13.11 13.08
N ASP A 297 10.99 14.41 13.22
CA ASP A 297 11.67 15.34 14.11
C ASP A 297 10.88 15.64 15.40
N LYS A 298 9.73 15.00 15.61
CA LYS A 298 8.85 15.26 16.76
C LYS A 298 8.90 14.13 17.78
N PRO A 299 8.92 14.43 19.08
CA PRO A 299 8.77 13.40 20.12
C PRO A 299 7.38 12.76 20.04
N VAL A 300 7.33 11.47 20.38
CA VAL A 300 6.05 10.73 20.53
C VAL A 300 5.72 10.64 22.02
N LEU A 301 4.53 11.10 22.38
CA LEU A 301 4.02 11.13 23.75
C LEU A 301 2.70 10.34 23.84
N SER A 302 2.39 9.85 25.02
CA SER A 302 1.10 9.23 25.28
C SER A 302 0.08 10.28 25.75
N PRO A 303 -1.15 10.32 25.21
CA PRO A 303 -2.16 11.31 25.63
C PRO A 303 -2.43 11.36 27.13
N PRO A 304 -2.48 10.24 27.89
CA PRO A 304 -2.65 10.29 29.33
C PRO A 304 -1.54 10.99 30.12
N ASP A 305 -0.36 11.15 29.51
CA ASP A 305 0.79 11.79 30.15
C ASP A 305 0.76 13.32 29.99
N ILE A 306 -0.29 13.87 29.37
CA ILE A 306 -0.41 15.28 29.05
C ILE A 306 -1.64 15.88 29.72
N GLU A 307 -1.44 16.91 30.50
CA GLU A 307 -2.52 17.78 30.95
C GLU A 307 -2.84 18.79 29.84
N PHE A 308 -4.01 18.62 29.22
CA PHE A 308 -4.48 19.50 28.14
C PHE A 308 -5.21 20.72 28.70
N ALA A 309 -5.04 21.86 28.02
CA ALA A 309 -5.69 23.12 28.29
C ALA A 309 -6.62 23.53 27.12
N GLU A 310 -7.56 24.43 27.36
CA GLU A 310 -8.46 24.99 26.34
C GLU A 310 -7.72 25.67 25.17
N THR A 311 -6.49 26.13 25.43
CA THR A 311 -5.62 26.74 24.42
C THR A 311 -4.84 25.74 23.57
N ASP A 312 -4.98 24.44 23.82
CA ASP A 312 -4.32 23.40 23.06
C ASP A 312 -5.14 22.94 21.86
N CYS A 313 -4.45 22.39 20.89
CA CYS A 313 -5.05 21.83 19.68
C CYS A 313 -4.47 20.44 19.38
N ILE A 314 -5.34 19.49 19.03
CA ILE A 314 -4.96 18.15 18.56
C ILE A 314 -5.48 17.97 17.14
N VAL A 315 -4.59 17.94 16.18
CA VAL A 315 -4.90 17.56 14.79
C VAL A 315 -4.86 16.05 14.65
N LEU A 316 -5.89 15.46 14.09
CA LEU A 316 -5.95 14.01 13.87
C LEU A 316 -5.12 13.62 12.64
N GLY A 317 -3.79 13.46 12.80
CA GLY A 317 -2.83 13.02 11.77
C GLY A 317 -2.91 11.54 11.44
N ILE A 318 -4.12 11.02 11.28
CA ILE A 318 -4.46 9.63 10.99
C ILE A 318 -5.27 9.55 9.70
N ASN A 319 -5.59 8.32 9.27
CA ASN A 319 -6.42 8.11 8.09
C ASN A 319 -7.69 9.00 8.13
N PRO A 320 -7.91 9.86 7.12
CA PRO A 320 -9.05 10.76 7.06
C PRO A 320 -10.40 10.08 7.30
N VAL A 321 -10.58 8.86 6.80
CA VAL A 321 -11.81 8.06 7.00
C VAL A 321 -12.08 7.75 8.49
N SER A 322 -11.01 7.60 9.28
CA SER A 322 -11.11 7.25 10.70
C SER A 322 -11.25 8.46 11.63
N GLN A 323 -11.03 9.68 11.13
CA GLN A 323 -10.94 10.88 11.98
C GLN A 323 -12.21 11.15 12.79
N LYS A 324 -13.40 10.97 12.17
CA LYS A 324 -14.67 11.18 12.86
C LYS A 324 -14.83 10.24 14.07
N ALA A 325 -14.53 8.96 13.89
CA ALA A 325 -14.66 7.96 14.96
C ALA A 325 -13.62 8.17 16.06
N VAL A 326 -12.38 8.46 15.68
CA VAL A 326 -11.29 8.70 16.64
C VAL A 326 -11.48 10.03 17.36
N GLY A 327 -11.97 11.07 16.70
CA GLY A 327 -12.25 12.36 17.32
C GLY A 327 -13.24 12.28 18.49
N MET A 328 -14.20 11.37 18.43
CA MET A 328 -15.13 11.13 19.55
C MET A 328 -14.45 10.66 20.83
N ARG A 329 -13.29 10.05 20.76
CA ARG A 329 -12.51 9.64 21.96
C ARG A 329 -11.97 10.84 22.75
N PHE A 330 -11.77 11.95 22.09
CA PHE A 330 -11.17 13.16 22.64
C PHE A 330 -12.20 14.25 23.01
N ARG A 331 -13.50 13.97 22.89
CA ARG A 331 -14.57 14.95 23.10
C ARG A 331 -14.60 15.56 24.51
N ASP A 332 -14.10 14.80 25.51
CA ASP A 332 -14.11 15.21 26.91
C ASP A 332 -12.77 15.88 27.32
N LEU A 333 -11.82 16.04 26.38
CA LEU A 333 -10.61 16.82 26.62
C LEU A 333 -10.88 18.32 26.49
N LEU A 334 -10.12 19.13 27.21
CA LEU A 334 -10.18 20.58 27.08
C LEU A 334 -9.64 21.09 25.73
N ALA A 335 -8.78 20.31 25.07
CA ALA A 335 -8.15 20.69 23.81
C ALA A 335 -9.14 20.75 22.62
N THR A 336 -8.90 21.67 21.69
CA THR A 336 -9.61 21.71 20.40
C THR A 336 -9.20 20.55 19.51
N ILE A 337 -10.16 19.79 19.01
CA ILE A 337 -9.89 18.68 18.08
C ILE A 337 -10.08 19.15 16.63
N VAL A 338 -9.04 19.04 15.83
CA VAL A 338 -9.04 19.41 14.40
C VAL A 338 -9.01 18.17 13.53
N THR A 339 -10.01 18.04 12.67
CA THR A 339 -10.05 17.06 11.57
C THR A 339 -9.74 17.77 10.24
N TRP A 340 -9.36 17.00 9.23
CA TRP A 340 -9.10 17.48 7.86
C TRP A 340 -9.66 16.55 6.79
N SER A 341 -10.47 15.57 7.20
CA SER A 341 -11.12 14.65 6.28
C SER A 341 -12.04 15.36 5.27
N ASP A 342 -12.67 16.44 5.68
CA ASP A 342 -13.50 17.32 4.86
C ASP A 342 -12.73 17.99 3.72
N LEU A 343 -11.43 18.19 3.89
CA LEU A 343 -10.56 18.84 2.91
C LEU A 343 -10.10 17.88 1.80
N VAL A 344 -9.99 16.59 2.05
CA VAL A 344 -9.39 15.62 1.12
C VAL A 344 -10.36 14.55 0.62
N LEU A 345 -11.45 14.25 1.33
CA LEU A 345 -12.38 13.18 0.97
C LEU A 345 -13.58 13.64 0.13
N ASN A 346 -13.86 14.93 0.04
CA ASN A 346 -15.03 15.48 -0.69
C ASN A 346 -14.72 15.80 -2.14
#